data_2c0521a5945e518959362467eec24167
#
_entry.id   2c0521a5945e518959362467eec24167
#
_cell.length_a   1.000
_cell.length_b   1.000
_cell.length_c   1.000
_cell.angle_alpha   90.00
_cell.angle_beta   90.00
_cell.angle_gamma   90.00
#
_symmetry.space_group_name_H-M   'P 1'
#
loop_
_entity.id
_entity.type
_entity.pdbx_description
1 polymer ?
#
loop_
_entity_poly.entity_id
_entity_poly.type
_entity_poly.pdbx_seq_one_letter_code
_entity_poly.pdbx_strand_id
1 'polypeptide(L)'
;MPFFETSDGLQLYYTDAGKGVPLLCLAGLTRDSRDFRYFAPHSAGCRMITLDARGRGRSDHDPGFMTYNVLREAQDVLELLDHLGSDRAAILGTSRGGLVAMTLAAIAKNRLAAVVLNDVGPEIPADGIARIMGYVGRRPAAKTHAQAAEALAALMAPAFPGVPAARWREEAEAFYDAGAGGLSLRYDPRLRDALLAQAEAGPAPDLWPLFQALDGLPCGVIRGANSDILSAGTCAEMRRRLPALQAVEIPDRGHVPFLDEPEAVALIHSVLDQIK
;
A
#
# COMPACT_ATOMS: atom_id res chain seq x y z
N MET A 1 0.02 -14.49 19.32
CA MET A 1 -0.32 -14.96 17.96
C MET A 1 -0.37 -13.70 17.09
N PRO A 2 -0.07 -13.75 15.82
CA PRO A 2 0.03 -12.54 14.97
C PRO A 2 -1.36 -12.01 14.52
N PHE A 3 -2.30 -11.93 15.42
CA PHE A 3 -3.64 -11.36 15.21
C PHE A 3 -4.00 -10.45 16.37
N PHE A 4 -4.75 -9.39 16.07
CA PHE A 4 -5.41 -8.55 17.05
C PHE A 4 -6.87 -8.37 16.68
N GLU A 5 -7.72 -8.14 17.68
CA GLU A 5 -9.14 -7.90 17.50
C GLU A 5 -9.42 -6.41 17.38
N THR A 6 -10.12 -6.03 16.35
CA THR A 6 -10.59 -4.66 16.15
C THR A 6 -11.81 -4.34 17.01
N SER A 7 -12.10 -3.07 17.22
CA SER A 7 -13.26 -2.60 18.00
C SER A 7 -14.62 -3.06 17.44
N ASP A 8 -14.67 -3.48 16.16
CA ASP A 8 -15.85 -4.06 15.51
C ASP A 8 -15.78 -5.58 15.38
N GLY A 9 -14.82 -6.24 16.07
CA GLY A 9 -14.77 -7.69 16.27
C GLY A 9 -14.08 -8.49 15.18
N LEU A 10 -13.37 -7.88 14.24
CA LEU A 10 -12.58 -8.61 13.24
C LEU A 10 -11.21 -8.97 13.78
N GLN A 11 -10.71 -10.15 13.42
CA GLN A 11 -9.33 -10.57 13.66
C GLN A 11 -8.45 -10.15 12.48
N LEU A 12 -7.55 -9.18 12.71
CA LEU A 12 -6.62 -8.73 11.68
C LEU A 12 -5.23 -9.30 11.92
N TYR A 13 -4.65 -9.83 10.84
CA TYR A 13 -3.32 -10.41 10.85
C TYR A 13 -2.24 -9.34 10.70
N TYR A 14 -1.19 -9.45 11.51
CA TYR A 14 0.01 -8.61 11.37
C TYR A 14 1.27 -9.46 11.55
N THR A 15 2.41 -8.93 11.10
CA THR A 15 3.74 -9.43 11.49
C THR A 15 4.49 -8.34 12.23
N ASP A 16 5.40 -8.74 13.09
CA ASP A 16 6.23 -7.84 13.89
C ASP A 16 7.62 -8.46 14.02
N ALA A 17 8.61 -7.85 13.40
CA ALA A 17 9.96 -8.38 13.30
C ALA A 17 11.02 -7.28 13.36
N GLY A 18 12.19 -7.63 13.88
CA GLY A 18 13.30 -6.69 14.00
C GLY A 18 13.26 -5.85 15.28
N LYS A 19 14.12 -4.86 15.36
CA LYS A 19 14.25 -3.91 16.47
C LYS A 19 14.63 -2.54 15.92
N GLY A 20 14.25 -1.48 16.62
CA GLY A 20 14.55 -0.10 16.22
C GLY A 20 13.29 0.71 16.01
N VAL A 21 13.31 1.61 15.03
CA VAL A 21 12.17 2.48 14.71
C VAL A 21 10.98 1.62 14.27
N PRO A 22 9.79 1.77 14.91
CA PRO A 22 8.59 1.10 14.44
C PRO A 22 8.23 1.60 13.03
N LEU A 23 8.29 0.69 12.04
CA LEU A 23 7.91 0.94 10.65
C LEU A 23 6.73 0.06 10.29
N LEU A 24 5.55 0.67 10.24
CA LEU A 24 4.33 -0.01 9.82
C LEU A 24 4.17 0.08 8.30
N CYS A 25 4.12 -1.08 7.67
CA CYS A 25 4.00 -1.24 6.23
C CYS A 25 2.55 -1.56 5.85
N LEU A 26 1.93 -0.70 5.05
CA LEU A 26 0.55 -0.78 4.60
C LEU A 26 0.49 -1.02 3.09
N ALA A 27 -0.06 -2.16 2.69
CA ALA A 27 -0.10 -2.60 1.31
C ALA A 27 -1.17 -1.88 0.47
N GLY A 28 -1.16 -2.12 -0.83
CA GLY A 28 -2.14 -1.64 -1.79
C GLY A 28 -3.52 -2.28 -1.63
N LEU A 29 -4.49 -1.80 -2.41
CA LEU A 29 -5.91 -2.13 -2.30
C LEU A 29 -6.22 -3.63 -2.25
N THR A 30 -5.59 -4.43 -3.11
CA THR A 30 -5.83 -5.87 -3.28
C THR A 30 -4.69 -6.72 -2.75
N ARG A 31 -3.81 -6.12 -1.95
CA ARG A 31 -2.53 -6.68 -1.54
C ARG A 31 -2.50 -6.94 -0.04
N ASP A 32 -1.49 -7.67 0.39
CA ASP A 32 -1.27 -8.05 1.79
C ASP A 32 0.20 -7.84 2.21
N SER A 33 0.53 -8.23 3.43
CA SER A 33 1.87 -8.10 4.03
C SER A 33 3.02 -8.64 3.17
N ARG A 34 2.76 -9.56 2.24
CA ARG A 34 3.78 -10.15 1.36
C ARG A 34 4.33 -9.16 0.33
N ASP A 35 3.67 -8.02 0.12
CA ASP A 35 4.18 -6.98 -0.77
C ASP A 35 5.50 -6.40 -0.29
N PHE A 36 5.77 -6.48 1.01
CA PHE A 36 7.00 -5.94 1.61
C PHE A 36 8.15 -6.94 1.67
N ARG A 37 8.01 -8.13 1.05
CA ARG A 37 9.06 -9.16 1.05
C ARG A 37 10.38 -8.71 0.43
N TYR A 38 10.30 -7.78 -0.55
CA TYR A 38 11.49 -7.24 -1.20
C TYR A 38 12.17 -6.16 -0.36
N PHE A 39 11.42 -5.39 0.41
CA PHE A 39 11.97 -4.43 1.35
C PHE A 39 12.51 -5.10 2.63
N ALA A 40 11.96 -6.23 3.04
CA ALA A 40 12.32 -6.89 4.30
C ALA A 40 13.84 -7.12 4.49
N PRO A 41 14.63 -7.53 3.48
CA PRO A 41 16.09 -7.65 3.60
C PRO A 41 16.80 -6.31 3.88
N HIS A 42 16.15 -5.19 3.59
CA HIS A 42 16.68 -3.83 3.74
C HIS A 42 16.17 -3.13 5.02
N SER A 43 15.39 -3.80 5.87
CA SER A 43 14.76 -3.23 7.07
C SER A 43 15.68 -3.13 8.28
N ALA A 44 16.99 -3.22 8.11
CA ALA A 44 17.95 -3.08 9.22
C ALA A 44 17.75 -1.75 9.97
N GLY A 45 17.71 -1.80 11.32
CA GLY A 45 17.43 -0.63 12.17
C GLY A 45 15.93 -0.34 12.37
N CYS A 46 15.04 -1.09 11.74
CA CYS A 46 13.59 -0.97 11.90
C CYS A 46 13.00 -2.16 12.66
N ARG A 47 11.99 -1.90 13.48
CA ARG A 47 10.99 -2.87 13.88
C ARG A 47 9.91 -2.86 12.79
N MET A 48 10.05 -3.76 11.82
CA MET A 48 9.14 -3.83 10.68
C MET A 48 7.85 -4.53 11.09
N ILE A 49 6.75 -3.81 10.98
CA ILE A 49 5.39 -4.28 11.25
C ILE A 49 4.64 -4.27 9.93
N THR A 50 3.98 -5.37 9.58
CA THR A 50 3.10 -5.39 8.40
C THR A 50 1.68 -5.71 8.84
N LEU A 51 0.68 -5.12 8.20
CA LEU A 51 -0.73 -5.36 8.45
C LEU A 51 -1.41 -5.90 7.19
N ASP A 52 -2.07 -7.04 7.31
CA ASP A 52 -3.08 -7.43 6.34
C ASP A 52 -4.34 -6.63 6.67
N ALA A 53 -4.71 -5.67 5.84
CA ALA A 53 -5.93 -4.89 6.07
C ALA A 53 -7.17 -5.80 6.06
N ARG A 54 -8.27 -5.33 6.65
CA ARG A 54 -9.55 -6.06 6.66
C ARG A 54 -9.93 -6.54 5.25
N GLY A 55 -10.34 -7.79 5.12
CA GLY A 55 -10.68 -8.41 3.85
C GLY A 55 -9.49 -8.74 2.95
N ARG A 56 -8.24 -8.73 3.43
CA ARG A 56 -7.04 -9.09 2.66
C ARG A 56 -6.19 -10.11 3.41
N GLY A 57 -5.46 -10.91 2.64
CA GLY A 57 -4.47 -11.84 3.15
C GLY A 57 -5.04 -12.85 4.13
N ARG A 58 -4.64 -12.75 5.40
CA ARG A 58 -5.05 -13.61 6.51
C ARG A 58 -6.06 -12.96 7.45
N SER A 59 -6.35 -11.67 7.25
CA SER A 59 -7.33 -10.93 8.03
C SER A 59 -8.75 -11.36 7.67
N ASP A 60 -9.66 -11.23 8.64
CA ASP A 60 -11.06 -11.54 8.44
C ASP A 60 -11.69 -10.72 7.32
N HIS A 61 -12.64 -11.34 6.61
CA HIS A 61 -13.54 -10.65 5.71
C HIS A 61 -14.70 -10.07 6.51
N ASP A 62 -15.01 -8.79 6.28
CA ASP A 62 -16.14 -8.14 6.94
C ASP A 62 -17.46 -8.52 6.27
N PRO A 63 -18.48 -8.98 6.98
CA PRO A 63 -19.82 -9.16 6.44
C PRO A 63 -20.39 -7.85 5.85
N GLY A 64 -20.00 -6.70 6.39
CA GLY A 64 -20.40 -5.37 5.93
C GLY A 64 -19.36 -4.73 5.02
N PHE A 65 -19.35 -5.02 3.71
CA PHE A 65 -18.32 -4.53 2.77
C PHE A 65 -18.15 -3.00 2.75
N MET A 66 -19.09 -2.22 3.26
CA MET A 66 -18.97 -0.76 3.36
C MET A 66 -17.86 -0.30 4.31
N THR A 67 -17.38 -1.18 5.19
CA THR A 67 -16.21 -0.92 6.06
C THR A 67 -14.88 -0.98 5.31
N TYR A 68 -14.86 -1.49 4.08
CA TYR A 68 -13.68 -1.44 3.21
C TYR A 68 -13.45 -0.01 2.67
N ASN A 69 -13.22 0.91 3.58
CA ASN A 69 -12.96 2.32 3.30
C ASN A 69 -11.71 2.80 4.05
N VAL A 70 -11.09 3.86 3.51
CA VAL A 70 -9.79 4.37 4.01
C VAL A 70 -9.89 4.84 5.46
N LEU A 71 -11.02 5.42 5.88
CA LEU A 71 -11.19 5.93 7.25
C LEU A 71 -11.24 4.77 8.27
N ARG A 72 -11.98 3.69 7.97
CA ARG A 72 -12.01 2.51 8.85
C ARG A 72 -10.65 1.81 8.88
N GLU A 73 -9.96 1.68 7.73
CA GLU A 73 -8.62 1.12 7.67
C GLU A 73 -7.60 1.96 8.47
N ALA A 74 -7.75 3.29 8.47
CA ALA A 74 -6.94 4.16 9.35
C ALA A 74 -7.24 3.91 10.84
N GLN A 75 -8.49 3.67 11.21
CA GLN A 75 -8.84 3.28 12.58
C GLN A 75 -8.24 1.93 12.96
N ASP A 76 -8.25 0.93 12.07
CA ASP A 76 -7.60 -0.37 12.30
C ASP A 76 -6.09 -0.21 12.59
N VAL A 77 -5.45 0.72 11.90
CA VAL A 77 -4.03 1.04 12.15
C VAL A 77 -3.82 1.61 13.55
N LEU A 78 -4.69 2.52 14.01
CA LEU A 78 -4.60 3.07 15.37
C LEU A 78 -4.81 1.98 16.42
N GLU A 79 -5.79 1.10 16.21
CA GLU A 79 -6.08 -0.03 17.09
C GLU A 79 -4.90 -1.03 17.14
N LEU A 80 -4.22 -1.27 16.00
CA LEU A 80 -3.00 -2.07 15.97
C LEU A 80 -1.86 -1.41 16.76
N LEU A 81 -1.65 -0.10 16.61
CA LEU A 81 -0.62 0.61 17.38
C LEU A 81 -0.89 0.53 18.88
N ASP A 82 -2.16 0.66 19.32
CA ASP A 82 -2.58 0.52 20.70
C ASP A 82 -2.34 -0.92 21.22
N HIS A 83 -2.71 -1.93 20.43
CA HIS A 83 -2.45 -3.34 20.73
C HIS A 83 -0.96 -3.64 20.92
N LEU A 84 -0.10 -3.01 20.13
CA LEU A 84 1.36 -3.18 20.18
C LEU A 84 2.03 -2.31 21.29
N GLY A 85 1.28 -1.47 21.98
CA GLY A 85 1.81 -0.50 22.94
C GLY A 85 2.76 0.51 22.29
N SER A 86 2.53 0.83 21.01
CA SER A 86 3.35 1.76 20.23
C SER A 86 2.70 3.13 20.19
N ASP A 87 3.30 4.13 20.86
CA ASP A 87 2.76 5.50 20.86
C ASP A 87 2.70 6.09 19.47
N ARG A 88 3.73 5.83 18.64
CA ARG A 88 3.81 6.29 17.25
C ARG A 88 4.65 5.34 16.40
N ALA A 89 4.42 5.37 15.09
CA ALA A 89 5.20 4.63 14.11
C ALA A 89 5.48 5.46 12.85
N ALA A 90 6.55 5.14 12.13
CA ALA A 90 6.68 5.52 10.74
C ALA A 90 5.76 4.65 9.90
N ILE A 91 5.21 5.22 8.81
CA ILE A 91 4.35 4.49 7.87
C ILE A 91 5.03 4.40 6.51
N LEU A 92 5.16 3.19 5.98
CA LEU A 92 5.47 2.94 4.58
C LEU A 92 4.18 2.47 3.90
N GLY A 93 3.52 3.39 3.20
CA GLY A 93 2.21 3.15 2.60
C GLY A 93 2.29 3.03 1.08
N THR A 94 1.97 1.85 0.54
CA THR A 94 1.90 1.61 -0.90
C THR A 94 0.48 1.87 -1.41
N SER A 95 0.33 2.74 -2.42
CA SER A 95 -0.96 2.97 -3.08
C SER A 95 -2.06 3.28 -2.04
N ARG A 96 -3.08 2.42 -1.88
CA ARG A 96 -4.11 2.57 -0.84
C ARG A 96 -3.54 2.73 0.57
N GLY A 97 -2.46 2.02 0.91
CA GLY A 97 -1.78 2.21 2.20
C GLY A 97 -1.25 3.63 2.41
N GLY A 98 -0.87 4.31 1.33
CA GLY A 98 -0.51 5.74 1.38
C GLY A 98 -1.72 6.66 1.57
N LEU A 99 -2.90 6.31 1.03
CA LEU A 99 -4.15 7.03 1.33
C LEU A 99 -4.51 6.91 2.82
N VAL A 100 -4.31 5.71 3.40
CA VAL A 100 -4.48 5.49 4.85
C VAL A 100 -3.50 6.35 5.63
N ALA A 101 -2.22 6.42 5.22
CA ALA A 101 -1.22 7.24 5.89
C ALA A 101 -1.56 8.75 5.85
N MET A 102 -2.04 9.27 4.71
CA MET A 102 -2.50 10.66 4.61
C MET A 102 -3.73 10.92 5.48
N THR A 103 -4.66 9.95 5.57
CA THR A 103 -5.82 10.04 6.45
C THR A 103 -5.40 10.06 7.92
N LEU A 104 -4.47 9.20 8.34
CA LEU A 104 -3.89 9.19 9.68
C LEU A 104 -3.25 10.53 10.03
N ALA A 105 -2.55 11.17 9.09
CA ALA A 105 -1.97 12.50 9.31
C ALA A 105 -3.02 13.57 9.62
N ALA A 106 -4.22 13.44 9.05
CA ALA A 106 -5.32 14.36 9.30
C ALA A 106 -6.05 14.12 10.63
N ILE A 107 -6.21 12.84 11.03
CA ILE A 107 -7.03 12.49 12.20
C ILE A 107 -6.23 12.17 13.47
N ALA A 108 -4.97 11.77 13.35
CA ALA A 108 -4.14 11.29 14.45
C ALA A 108 -2.63 11.53 14.21
N LYS A 109 -2.25 12.72 13.77
CA LYS A 109 -0.87 13.06 13.38
C LYS A 109 0.17 12.75 14.45
N ASN A 110 -0.18 12.90 15.72
CA ASN A 110 0.68 12.58 16.86
C ASN A 110 1.06 11.10 16.96
N ARG A 111 0.33 10.21 16.26
CA ARG A 111 0.64 8.77 16.17
C ARG A 111 1.65 8.45 15.05
N LEU A 112 2.05 9.45 14.26
CA LEU A 112 3.00 9.29 13.15
C LEU A 112 4.37 9.83 13.53
N ALA A 113 5.42 9.06 13.25
CA ALA A 113 6.81 9.48 13.37
C ALA A 113 7.38 9.98 12.03
N ALA A 114 6.99 9.36 10.93
CA ALA A 114 7.36 9.70 9.56
C ALA A 114 6.38 9.04 8.58
N VAL A 115 6.35 9.47 7.31
CA VAL A 115 5.52 8.85 6.26
C VAL A 115 6.31 8.73 4.96
N VAL A 116 6.31 7.52 4.37
CA VAL A 116 6.78 7.29 3.00
C VAL A 116 5.60 6.79 2.18
N LEU A 117 5.31 7.50 1.09
CA LEU A 117 4.28 7.14 0.11
C LEU A 117 4.92 6.42 -1.06
N ASN A 118 4.55 5.16 -1.29
CA ASN A 118 4.98 4.42 -2.47
C ASN A 118 3.91 4.52 -3.54
N ASP A 119 4.20 5.33 -4.53
CA ASP A 119 3.51 5.55 -5.79
C ASP A 119 2.04 5.94 -5.66
N VAL A 120 1.76 6.88 -4.76
CA VAL A 120 0.45 7.49 -4.58
C VAL A 120 0.58 8.94 -4.13
N GLY A 121 -0.40 9.74 -4.49
CA GLY A 121 -0.53 11.13 -4.09
C GLY A 121 -2.00 11.54 -3.92
N PRO A 122 -2.26 12.83 -3.73
CA PRO A 122 -3.62 13.35 -3.51
C PRO A 122 -4.48 13.42 -4.78
N GLU A 123 -3.89 13.18 -5.94
CA GLU A 123 -4.61 13.11 -7.21
C GLU A 123 -4.30 11.79 -7.91
N ILE A 124 -5.33 11.07 -8.30
CA ILE A 124 -5.23 9.82 -9.04
C ILE A 124 -5.87 10.05 -10.41
N PRO A 125 -5.16 9.84 -11.53
CA PRO A 125 -5.71 9.99 -12.87
C PRO A 125 -6.91 9.06 -13.10
N ALA A 126 -7.90 9.53 -13.85
CA ALA A 126 -9.12 8.77 -14.13
C ALA A 126 -8.83 7.43 -14.82
N ASP A 127 -7.85 7.38 -15.71
CA ASP A 127 -7.43 6.16 -16.41
C ASP A 127 -6.84 5.13 -15.43
N GLY A 128 -6.11 5.57 -14.39
CA GLY A 128 -5.61 4.72 -13.33
C GLY A 128 -6.75 4.10 -12.52
N ILE A 129 -7.76 4.91 -12.16
CA ILE A 129 -8.98 4.42 -11.49
C ILE A 129 -9.71 3.41 -12.38
N ALA A 130 -9.89 3.70 -13.66
CA ALA A 130 -10.55 2.82 -14.62
C ALA A 130 -9.82 1.46 -14.72
N ARG A 131 -8.48 1.47 -14.71
CA ARG A 131 -7.68 0.25 -14.73
C ARG A 131 -7.91 -0.58 -13.46
N ILE A 132 -7.90 0.05 -12.28
CA ILE A 132 -8.20 -0.61 -11.00
C ILE A 132 -9.58 -1.28 -11.07
N MET A 133 -10.61 -0.55 -11.52
CA MET A 133 -11.96 -1.08 -11.67
C MET A 133 -12.06 -2.22 -12.69
N GLY A 134 -11.09 -2.31 -13.60
CA GLY A 134 -10.99 -3.38 -14.59
C GLY A 134 -10.66 -4.75 -13.99
N TYR A 135 -9.91 -4.81 -12.87
CA TYR A 135 -9.46 -6.08 -12.29
C TYR A 135 -9.96 -6.39 -10.88
N VAL A 136 -10.26 -5.37 -10.06
CA VAL A 136 -10.67 -5.57 -8.67
C VAL A 136 -11.93 -6.46 -8.60
N GLY A 137 -11.91 -7.45 -7.69
CA GLY A 137 -12.98 -8.41 -7.48
C GLY A 137 -13.09 -9.49 -8.55
N ARG A 138 -12.21 -9.52 -9.55
CA ARG A 138 -12.25 -10.50 -10.63
C ARG A 138 -11.18 -11.56 -10.47
N ARG A 139 -11.58 -12.83 -10.51
CA ARG A 139 -10.63 -13.94 -10.52
C ARG A 139 -9.79 -13.92 -11.79
N PRO A 140 -8.49 -14.30 -11.73
CA PRO A 140 -7.68 -14.43 -12.93
C PRO A 140 -8.21 -15.55 -13.82
N ALA A 141 -8.06 -15.42 -15.14
CA ALA A 141 -8.33 -16.49 -16.09
C ALA A 141 -7.30 -17.64 -15.99
N ALA A 142 -6.09 -17.31 -15.53
CA ALA A 142 -5.01 -18.26 -15.28
C ALA A 142 -5.41 -19.30 -14.22
N LYS A 143 -5.03 -20.56 -14.44
CA LYS A 143 -5.31 -21.68 -13.54
C LYS A 143 -4.13 -22.03 -12.63
N THR A 144 -2.92 -21.59 -13.00
CA THR A 144 -1.68 -21.86 -12.27
C THR A 144 -0.88 -20.58 -12.09
N HIS A 145 -0.03 -20.53 -11.07
CA HIS A 145 0.88 -19.40 -10.87
C HIS A 145 1.81 -19.16 -12.07
N ALA A 146 2.22 -20.23 -12.79
CA ALA A 146 3.01 -20.09 -14.00
C ALA A 146 2.24 -19.29 -15.08
N GLN A 147 0.99 -19.67 -15.37
CA GLN A 147 0.14 -18.95 -16.32
C GLN A 147 -0.14 -17.51 -15.86
N ALA A 148 -0.37 -17.31 -14.55
CA ALA A 148 -0.56 -15.96 -14.01
C ALA A 148 0.70 -15.10 -14.14
N ALA A 149 1.88 -15.67 -13.91
CA ALA A 149 3.16 -14.99 -14.08
C ALA A 149 3.40 -14.54 -15.53
N GLU A 150 3.13 -15.42 -16.50
CA GLU A 150 3.21 -15.10 -17.93
C GLU A 150 2.24 -13.97 -18.31
N ALA A 151 1.00 -14.05 -17.83
CA ALA A 151 -0.01 -13.01 -18.07
C ALA A 151 0.38 -11.67 -17.43
N LEU A 152 0.88 -11.68 -16.19
CA LEU A 152 1.39 -10.49 -15.51
C LEU A 152 2.57 -9.90 -16.26
N ALA A 153 3.56 -10.71 -16.65
CA ALA A 153 4.71 -10.26 -17.41
C ALA A 153 4.31 -9.56 -18.72
N ALA A 154 3.38 -10.17 -19.47
CA ALA A 154 2.88 -9.59 -20.72
C ALA A 154 2.11 -8.28 -20.50
N LEU A 155 1.24 -8.23 -19.48
CA LEU A 155 0.42 -7.06 -19.17
C LEU A 155 1.27 -5.89 -18.66
N MET A 156 2.26 -6.18 -17.83
CA MET A 156 3.05 -5.17 -17.14
C MET A 156 4.33 -4.77 -17.89
N ALA A 157 4.71 -5.49 -18.96
CA ALA A 157 5.94 -5.22 -19.72
C ALA A 157 6.13 -3.75 -20.14
N PRO A 158 5.10 -3.00 -20.60
CA PRO A 158 5.29 -1.60 -20.97
C PRO A 158 5.66 -0.69 -19.81
N ALA A 159 5.14 -1.00 -18.61
CA ALA A 159 5.37 -0.19 -17.42
C ALA A 159 6.57 -0.68 -16.59
N PHE A 160 7.01 -1.93 -16.79
CA PHE A 160 8.09 -2.58 -16.04
C PHE A 160 9.10 -3.25 -16.98
N PRO A 161 9.74 -2.50 -17.87
CA PRO A 161 10.75 -3.08 -18.75
C PRO A 161 11.89 -3.71 -17.96
N GLY A 162 12.45 -4.82 -18.48
CA GLY A 162 13.61 -5.47 -17.89
C GLY A 162 13.35 -6.29 -16.61
N VAL A 163 12.12 -6.38 -16.11
CA VAL A 163 11.83 -7.20 -14.93
C VAL A 163 11.91 -8.69 -15.29
N PRO A 164 12.73 -9.48 -14.58
CA PRO A 164 12.94 -10.89 -14.91
C PRO A 164 11.70 -11.74 -14.64
N ALA A 165 11.54 -12.82 -15.41
CA ALA A 165 10.40 -13.74 -15.30
C ALA A 165 10.24 -14.34 -13.89
N ALA A 166 11.35 -14.56 -13.18
CA ALA A 166 11.32 -15.05 -11.80
C ALA A 166 10.54 -14.10 -10.88
N ARG A 167 10.71 -12.78 -11.04
CA ARG A 167 9.97 -11.77 -10.26
C ARG A 167 8.46 -11.87 -10.53
N TRP A 168 8.04 -12.02 -11.78
CA TRP A 168 6.64 -12.21 -12.10
C TRP A 168 6.05 -13.49 -11.52
N ARG A 169 6.88 -14.54 -11.37
CA ARG A 169 6.45 -15.76 -10.68
C ARG A 169 6.20 -15.52 -9.19
N GLU A 170 7.11 -14.81 -8.52
CA GLU A 170 6.95 -14.41 -7.12
C GLU A 170 5.74 -13.50 -6.91
N GLU A 171 5.49 -12.56 -7.86
CA GLU A 171 4.31 -11.71 -7.84
C GLU A 171 3.01 -12.54 -7.97
N ALA A 172 2.96 -13.48 -8.91
CA ALA A 172 1.79 -14.33 -9.09
C ALA A 172 1.50 -15.17 -7.83
N GLU A 173 2.54 -15.71 -7.19
CA GLU A 173 2.43 -16.45 -5.93
C GLU A 173 2.01 -15.57 -4.75
N ALA A 174 2.35 -14.28 -4.79
CA ALA A 174 1.89 -13.31 -3.80
C ALA A 174 0.45 -12.84 -4.05
N PHE A 175 -0.01 -12.76 -5.29
CA PHE A 175 -1.34 -12.24 -5.65
C PHE A 175 -2.46 -13.26 -5.46
N TYR A 176 -2.16 -14.55 -5.62
CA TYR A 176 -3.17 -15.59 -5.72
C TYR A 176 -2.84 -16.79 -4.84
N ASP A 177 -3.88 -17.46 -4.35
CA ASP A 177 -3.78 -18.79 -3.75
C ASP A 177 -4.12 -19.85 -4.78
N ALA A 178 -3.34 -20.94 -4.80
CA ALA A 178 -3.63 -22.12 -5.63
C ALA A 178 -4.57 -23.06 -4.90
N GLY A 179 -5.59 -23.55 -5.59
CA GLY A 179 -6.54 -24.54 -5.08
C GLY A 179 -7.02 -25.50 -6.17
N ALA A 180 -7.87 -26.46 -5.80
CA ALA A 180 -8.40 -27.47 -6.72
C ALA A 180 -9.19 -26.87 -7.91
N GLY A 181 -9.77 -25.66 -7.73
CA GLY A 181 -10.50 -24.93 -8.77
C GLY A 181 -9.65 -23.96 -9.61
N GLY A 182 -8.33 -23.96 -9.43
CA GLY A 182 -7.41 -22.98 -10.02
C GLY A 182 -7.01 -21.89 -9.03
N LEU A 183 -6.64 -20.70 -9.54
CA LEU A 183 -6.24 -19.58 -8.70
C LEU A 183 -7.45 -18.85 -8.10
N SER A 184 -7.30 -18.40 -6.85
CA SER A 184 -8.27 -17.58 -6.13
C SER A 184 -7.64 -16.27 -5.66
N LEU A 185 -8.50 -15.26 -5.44
CA LEU A 185 -8.09 -13.99 -4.87
C LEU A 185 -7.70 -14.18 -3.40
N ARG A 186 -6.70 -13.42 -2.98
CA ARG A 186 -6.27 -13.35 -1.57
C ARG A 186 -6.95 -12.20 -0.81
N TYR A 187 -8.02 -11.68 -1.36
CA TYR A 187 -8.81 -10.62 -0.77
C TYR A 187 -10.30 -10.86 -1.05
N ASP A 188 -11.15 -10.23 -0.26
CA ASP A 188 -12.60 -10.28 -0.44
C ASP A 188 -12.99 -9.63 -1.78
N PRO A 189 -13.58 -10.37 -2.74
CA PRO A 189 -14.01 -9.78 -3.99
C PRO A 189 -15.00 -8.63 -3.82
N ARG A 190 -15.68 -8.52 -2.68
CA ARG A 190 -16.59 -7.40 -2.36
C ARG A 190 -15.90 -6.07 -2.12
N LEU A 191 -14.55 -6.03 -2.13
CA LEU A 191 -13.80 -4.78 -2.29
C LEU A 191 -14.26 -3.99 -3.53
N ARG A 192 -14.67 -4.72 -4.59
CA ARG A 192 -15.27 -4.10 -5.77
C ARG A 192 -16.59 -3.41 -5.45
N ASP A 193 -17.45 -4.06 -4.68
CA ASP A 193 -18.77 -3.52 -4.32
C ASP A 193 -18.61 -2.25 -3.46
N ALA A 194 -17.63 -2.26 -2.54
CA ALA A 194 -17.29 -1.08 -1.76
C ALA A 194 -16.84 0.10 -2.62
N LEU A 195 -15.97 -0.14 -3.62
CA LEU A 195 -15.53 0.91 -4.54
C LEU A 195 -16.67 1.46 -5.40
N LEU A 196 -17.54 0.58 -5.90
CA LEU A 196 -18.71 0.99 -6.68
C LEU A 196 -19.66 1.85 -5.82
N ALA A 197 -19.99 1.41 -4.62
CA ALA A 197 -20.84 2.15 -3.70
C ALA A 197 -20.23 3.53 -3.33
N GLN A 198 -18.91 3.61 -3.13
CA GLN A 198 -18.21 4.87 -2.89
C GLN A 198 -18.27 5.80 -4.12
N ALA A 199 -18.14 5.28 -5.33
CA ALA A 199 -18.26 6.05 -6.57
C ALA A 199 -19.71 6.56 -6.80
N GLU A 200 -20.71 5.76 -6.45
CA GLU A 200 -22.13 6.15 -6.53
C GLU A 200 -22.52 7.21 -5.49
N ALA A 201 -21.85 7.24 -4.35
CA ALA A 201 -22.13 8.20 -3.28
C ALA A 201 -21.74 9.65 -3.63
N GLY A 202 -20.94 9.85 -4.68
CA GLY A 202 -20.56 11.19 -5.16
C GLY A 202 -19.16 11.23 -5.81
N PRO A 203 -18.72 12.42 -6.20
CA PRO A 203 -17.39 12.61 -6.76
C PRO A 203 -16.32 12.29 -5.71
N ALA A 204 -15.16 11.85 -6.19
CA ALA A 204 -14.00 11.62 -5.32
C ALA A 204 -13.68 12.89 -4.52
N PRO A 205 -13.41 12.78 -3.22
CA PRO A 205 -13.06 13.94 -2.41
C PRO A 205 -11.71 14.53 -2.84
N ASP A 206 -11.54 15.83 -2.59
CA ASP A 206 -10.22 16.47 -2.68
C ASP A 206 -9.32 15.92 -1.57
N LEU A 207 -8.22 15.26 -1.94
CA LEU A 207 -7.28 14.65 -0.99
C LEU A 207 -6.09 15.57 -0.66
N TRP A 208 -5.98 16.75 -1.28
CA TRP A 208 -4.91 17.70 -0.98
C TRP A 208 -4.87 18.12 0.49
N PRO A 209 -6.00 18.35 1.18
CA PRO A 209 -5.98 18.64 2.63
C PRO A 209 -5.38 17.48 3.45
N LEU A 210 -5.66 16.23 3.09
CA LEU A 210 -5.07 15.05 3.77
C LEU A 210 -3.56 14.96 3.53
N PHE A 211 -3.10 15.27 2.31
CA PHE A 211 -1.69 15.34 2.01
C PHE A 211 -1.00 16.48 2.77
N GLN A 212 -1.61 17.66 2.81
CA GLN A 212 -1.07 18.80 3.54
C GLN A 212 -0.98 18.57 5.05
N ALA A 213 -1.80 17.67 5.61
CA ALA A 213 -1.69 17.27 7.01
C ALA A 213 -0.35 16.59 7.35
N LEU A 214 0.41 16.12 6.36
CA LEU A 214 1.78 15.60 6.53
C LEU A 214 2.81 16.69 6.86
N ASP A 215 2.50 17.98 6.68
CA ASP A 215 3.43 19.07 6.95
C ASP A 215 4.03 18.98 8.35
N GLY A 216 5.34 19.18 8.46
CA GLY A 216 6.08 19.05 9.73
C GLY A 216 6.43 17.62 10.17
N LEU A 217 6.04 16.58 9.41
CA LEU A 217 6.56 15.21 9.57
C LEU A 217 7.71 14.97 8.59
N PRO A 218 8.72 14.16 8.94
CA PRO A 218 9.61 13.59 7.94
C PRO A 218 8.80 12.81 6.89
N CYS A 219 8.89 13.23 5.62
CA CYS A 219 8.07 12.64 4.56
C CYS A 219 8.87 12.34 3.29
N GLY A 220 8.52 11.23 2.64
CA GLY A 220 9.04 10.84 1.35
C GLY A 220 7.97 10.35 0.38
N VAL A 221 8.22 10.51 -0.92
CA VAL A 221 7.43 9.92 -1.99
C VAL A 221 8.35 9.18 -2.97
N ILE A 222 8.01 7.94 -3.27
CA ILE A 222 8.63 7.10 -4.28
C ILE A 222 7.65 7.06 -5.45
N ARG A 223 8.11 7.41 -6.65
CA ARG A 223 7.29 7.39 -7.86
C ARG A 223 7.89 6.47 -8.90
N GLY A 224 7.10 5.58 -9.47
CA GLY A 224 7.51 4.87 -10.69
C GLY A 224 7.47 5.80 -11.90
N ALA A 225 8.52 5.86 -12.70
CA ALA A 225 8.60 6.75 -13.87
C ALA A 225 7.45 6.49 -14.87
N ASN A 226 6.99 5.22 -14.95
CA ASN A 226 5.91 4.77 -15.82
C ASN A 226 4.56 4.63 -15.06
N SER A 227 4.43 5.25 -13.88
CA SER A 227 3.19 5.15 -13.09
C SER A 227 2.02 5.83 -13.79
N ASP A 228 0.88 5.15 -13.77
CA ASP A 228 -0.43 5.63 -14.20
C ASP A 228 -1.33 6.09 -13.03
N ILE A 229 -0.82 5.99 -11.80
CA ILE A 229 -1.51 6.39 -10.56
C ILE A 229 -0.94 7.68 -10.00
N LEU A 230 0.37 7.86 -9.98
CA LEU A 230 1.02 9.09 -9.55
C LEU A 230 1.70 9.76 -10.74
N SER A 231 1.11 10.84 -11.23
CA SER A 231 1.69 11.60 -12.34
C SER A 231 2.94 12.39 -11.90
N ALA A 232 3.86 12.66 -12.83
CA ALA A 232 5.00 13.53 -12.57
C ALA A 232 4.55 14.95 -12.17
N GLY A 233 3.45 15.44 -12.76
CA GLY A 233 2.86 16.73 -12.42
C GLY A 233 2.34 16.79 -10.98
N THR A 234 1.60 15.76 -10.56
CA THR A 234 1.12 15.64 -9.17
C THR A 234 2.31 15.57 -8.19
N CYS A 235 3.34 14.78 -8.50
CA CYS A 235 4.53 14.68 -7.67
C CYS A 235 5.27 16.02 -7.55
N ALA A 236 5.38 16.79 -8.63
CA ALA A 236 5.95 18.12 -8.63
C ALA A 236 5.13 19.10 -7.74
N GLU A 237 3.79 19.04 -7.84
CA GLU A 237 2.90 19.86 -7.02
C GLU A 237 2.96 19.47 -5.53
N MET A 238 3.09 18.18 -5.21
CA MET A 238 3.33 17.69 -3.83
C MET A 238 4.59 18.33 -3.24
N ARG A 239 5.70 18.33 -4.00
CA ARG A 239 6.95 18.99 -3.56
C ARG A 239 6.82 20.51 -3.43
N ARG A 240 6.04 21.15 -4.28
CA ARG A 240 5.79 22.59 -4.18
C ARG A 240 5.01 22.94 -2.92
N ARG A 241 4.03 22.12 -2.53
CA ARG A 241 3.19 22.35 -1.33
C ARG A 241 3.89 21.93 -0.04
N LEU A 242 4.73 20.91 -0.08
CA LEU A 242 5.56 20.47 1.05
C LEU A 242 7.04 20.49 0.64
N PRO A 243 7.75 21.64 0.78
CA PRO A 243 9.15 21.77 0.34
C PRO A 243 10.11 20.81 1.04
N ALA A 244 9.78 20.33 2.24
CA ALA A 244 10.57 19.33 2.98
C ALA A 244 10.35 17.88 2.48
N LEU A 245 9.38 17.65 1.60
CA LEU A 245 9.12 16.32 1.04
C LEU A 245 10.31 15.84 0.21
N GLN A 246 10.89 14.71 0.62
CA GLN A 246 11.86 13.99 -0.21
C GLN A 246 11.13 13.27 -1.33
N ALA A 247 11.68 13.27 -2.53
CA ALA A 247 11.07 12.58 -3.66
C ALA A 247 12.11 11.86 -4.49
N VAL A 248 11.80 10.65 -4.92
CA VAL A 248 12.60 9.88 -5.86
C VAL A 248 11.72 9.30 -6.95
N GLU A 249 12.23 9.32 -8.17
CA GLU A 249 11.61 8.65 -9.32
C GLU A 249 12.42 7.40 -9.66
N ILE A 250 11.71 6.27 -9.77
CA ILE A 250 12.33 4.98 -10.07
C ILE A 250 12.16 4.71 -11.58
N PRO A 251 13.25 4.68 -12.35
CA PRO A 251 13.19 4.40 -13.78
C PRO A 251 12.65 2.99 -14.02
N ASP A 252 11.99 2.80 -15.15
CA ASP A 252 11.48 1.51 -15.60
C ASP A 252 10.52 0.81 -14.62
N ARG A 253 9.81 1.60 -13.78
CA ARG A 253 8.78 1.10 -12.87
C ARG A 253 7.46 1.85 -13.09
N GLY A 254 6.40 1.07 -13.16
CA GLY A 254 5.02 1.54 -13.11
C GLY A 254 4.45 1.52 -11.70
N HIS A 255 3.14 1.38 -11.59
CA HIS A 255 2.45 1.24 -10.31
C HIS A 255 2.44 -0.23 -9.83
N VAL A 256 3.28 -0.59 -8.85
CA VAL A 256 4.12 0.20 -7.97
C VAL A 256 5.58 -0.26 -8.02
N PRO A 257 6.59 0.59 -7.70
CA PRO A 257 7.96 0.15 -7.42
C PRO A 257 8.01 -0.96 -6.37
N PHE A 258 8.96 -1.88 -6.51
CA PHE A 258 9.04 -3.09 -5.68
C PHE A 258 9.62 -2.85 -4.28
N LEU A 259 10.22 -1.66 -4.04
CA LEU A 259 10.85 -1.25 -2.77
C LEU A 259 12.20 -1.93 -2.47
N ASP A 260 12.78 -2.65 -3.43
CA ASP A 260 14.18 -3.12 -3.38
C ASP A 260 15.09 -2.36 -4.35
N GLU A 261 14.54 -1.39 -5.08
CA GLU A 261 15.34 -0.49 -5.88
C GLU A 261 16.23 0.36 -4.95
N PRO A 262 17.55 0.51 -5.26
CA PRO A 262 18.48 1.21 -4.37
C PRO A 262 18.02 2.61 -3.98
N GLU A 263 17.42 3.33 -4.92
CA GLU A 263 16.92 4.69 -4.70
C GLU A 263 15.69 4.70 -3.77
N ALA A 264 14.81 3.72 -3.88
CA ALA A 264 13.66 3.57 -2.99
C ALA A 264 14.12 3.25 -1.55
N VAL A 265 15.03 2.29 -1.41
CA VAL A 265 15.64 1.94 -0.12
C VAL A 265 16.34 3.13 0.51
N ALA A 266 17.16 3.86 -0.27
CA ALA A 266 17.87 5.04 0.22
C ALA A 266 16.92 6.15 0.70
N LEU A 267 15.82 6.42 -0.02
CA LEU A 267 14.83 7.39 0.40
C LEU A 267 14.13 6.96 1.69
N ILE A 268 13.73 5.71 1.80
CA ILE A 268 13.06 5.19 3.02
C ILE A 268 13.99 5.42 4.23
N HIS A 269 15.24 5.00 4.18
CA HIS A 269 16.19 5.19 5.27
C HIS A 269 16.42 6.68 5.56
N SER A 270 16.61 7.51 4.52
CA SER A 270 16.80 8.96 4.69
C SER A 270 15.63 9.64 5.41
N VAL A 271 14.40 9.17 5.21
CA VAL A 271 13.22 9.67 5.93
C VAL A 271 13.22 9.16 7.38
N LEU A 272 13.54 7.90 7.59
CA LEU A 272 13.57 7.30 8.93
C LEU A 272 14.67 7.90 9.82
N ASP A 273 15.82 8.25 9.26
CA ASP A 273 16.95 8.87 9.98
C ASP A 273 16.62 10.28 10.52
N GLN A 274 15.52 10.90 10.06
CA GLN A 274 15.04 12.18 10.58
C GLN A 274 14.14 12.06 11.82
N ILE A 275 13.78 10.83 12.21
CA ILE A 275 12.94 10.59 13.38
C ILE A 275 13.75 10.87 14.65
N LYS A 276 13.25 11.81 15.45
CA LYS A 276 13.86 12.23 16.72
C LYS A 276 13.25 11.50 17.90
#